data_24c522fb9ad38b1c3a9f479684143d87
#
_entry.id   24c522fb9ad38b1c3a9f479684143d87
#
_cell.length_a   1.000
_cell.length_b   1.000
_cell.length_c   1.000
_cell.angle_alpha   90.00
_cell.angle_beta   90.00
_cell.angle_gamma   90.00
#
_symmetry.space_group_name_H-M   'P 1'
#
loop_
_entity.id
_entity.type
_entity.pdbx_description
1 polymer ?
#
loop_
_entity_poly.entity_id
_entity_poly.type
_entity_poly.pdbx_seq_one_letter_code
_entity_poly.pdbx_strand_id
1 'polypeptide(L)'
;RTHLDSCDFSLGNYSAVTDPQDKEFKTFSLARDEKYILPYIRLAEQYAGHKIGVMLTPWSPPAFMKTNNDRNHGGKLLPEYADTWANYICRYIREYENRGITVEFLTVQNEPHATQTWDSCRYTHEEEREFLEKHLYPALQKAGLEKIKINLWDHNKERLFECASTCVTASTNAMIDGFAFHWYSGDHFDAVRLVREQYPDKRLIFTEGCIEYSFRDKDQLKNAQIYAHDMIGNFNAGMNLFFDWNIVLDEKGGPNHVSNLCDAPIMCNPNTKEVEYKLSYYYIAQFSHYVLPGAKRIAATCYTDKLETVSFVNPDGTFVVVLLNRTEQCMPVTLRIKGSLVACEIEANSITTIVCAAKGAAID
;
A
#
# COMPACT_ATOMS: atom_id res chain seq x y z
N ARG A 1 3.95 -3.44 -3.74
CA ARG A 1 2.85 -3.14 -4.67
C ARG A 1 3.42 -2.81 -6.04
N THR A 2 2.80 -3.26 -7.11
CA THR A 2 3.16 -2.94 -8.48
C THR A 2 1.93 -2.90 -9.38
N HIS A 3 2.09 -2.29 -10.55
CA HIS A 3 1.01 -2.16 -11.54
C HIS A 3 0.60 -3.49 -12.12
N LEU A 4 -0.68 -3.62 -12.43
CA LEU A 4 -1.25 -4.60 -13.33
C LEU A 4 -1.82 -3.84 -14.53
N ASP A 5 -1.26 -4.05 -15.72
CA ASP A 5 -1.72 -3.42 -16.97
C ASP A 5 -1.90 -1.91 -16.87
N SER A 6 -0.90 -1.21 -16.35
CA SER A 6 -0.95 0.23 -16.14
C SER A 6 0.36 0.88 -16.55
N CYS A 7 0.38 2.20 -16.63
CA CYS A 7 1.60 2.94 -16.75
C CYS A 7 2.48 2.72 -15.51
N ASP A 8 3.79 2.82 -15.66
CA ASP A 8 4.75 2.90 -14.57
C ASP A 8 5.07 4.35 -14.18
N PHE A 9 4.23 5.27 -14.61
CA PHE A 9 4.36 6.72 -14.48
C PHE A 9 5.63 7.33 -15.09
N SER A 10 6.69 6.57 -15.32
CA SER A 10 7.91 7.06 -15.98
C SER A 10 7.80 7.04 -17.50
N LEU A 11 7.13 6.04 -18.08
CA LEU A 11 7.11 5.77 -19.53
C LEU A 11 5.75 6.03 -20.21
N GLY A 12 4.71 6.33 -19.45
CA GLY A 12 3.36 6.56 -19.99
C GLY A 12 2.48 5.30 -20.05
N ASN A 13 1.31 5.47 -20.66
CA ASN A 13 0.29 4.44 -20.69
C ASN A 13 0.79 3.15 -21.34
N TYR A 14 0.34 2.02 -20.80
CA TYR A 14 0.73 0.69 -21.25
C TYR A 14 -0.44 -0.28 -21.13
N SER A 15 -0.49 -1.24 -22.04
CA SER A 15 -1.38 -2.40 -21.96
C SER A 15 -0.69 -3.63 -22.54
N ALA A 16 -0.82 -4.77 -21.87
CA ALA A 16 -0.23 -6.02 -22.34
C ALA A 16 -0.95 -6.59 -23.58
N VAL A 17 -2.21 -6.17 -23.81
CA VAL A 17 -2.96 -6.42 -25.04
C VAL A 17 -3.53 -5.11 -25.56
N THR A 18 -3.26 -4.78 -26.81
CA THR A 18 -3.72 -3.54 -27.46
C THR A 18 -4.73 -3.77 -28.56
N ASP A 19 -4.83 -5.00 -29.08
CA ASP A 19 -5.76 -5.36 -30.15
C ASP A 19 -7.14 -5.70 -29.55
N PRO A 20 -8.21 -4.92 -29.83
CA PRO A 20 -9.56 -5.19 -29.33
C PRO A 20 -10.16 -6.49 -29.90
N GLN A 21 -9.60 -7.06 -30.95
CA GLN A 21 -10.04 -8.33 -31.53
C GLN A 21 -9.37 -9.55 -30.83
N ASP A 22 -8.32 -9.33 -30.06
CA ASP A 22 -7.59 -10.41 -29.37
C ASP A 22 -8.23 -10.77 -28.03
N LYS A 23 -9.43 -11.33 -28.08
CA LYS A 23 -10.16 -11.80 -26.87
C LYS A 23 -9.53 -13.03 -26.20
N GLU A 24 -8.62 -13.70 -26.88
CA GLU A 24 -7.89 -14.88 -26.38
C GLU A 24 -6.49 -14.54 -25.86
N PHE A 25 -6.12 -13.26 -25.87
CA PHE A 25 -4.83 -12.74 -25.39
C PHE A 25 -3.61 -13.40 -26.08
N LYS A 26 -3.71 -13.65 -27.39
CA LYS A 26 -2.61 -14.21 -28.19
C LYS A 26 -1.42 -13.26 -28.33
N THR A 27 -1.72 -11.96 -28.32
CA THR A 27 -0.72 -10.90 -28.40
C THR A 27 -0.24 -10.40 -27.04
N PHE A 28 -0.66 -11.06 -25.95
CA PHE A 28 -0.30 -10.66 -24.59
C PHE A 28 1.21 -10.61 -24.40
N SER A 29 1.73 -9.47 -23.94
CA SER A 29 3.15 -9.25 -23.78
C SER A 29 3.46 -8.50 -22.49
N LEU A 30 4.37 -9.06 -21.68
CA LEU A 30 4.97 -8.39 -20.52
C LEU A 30 6.35 -7.81 -20.83
N ALA A 31 6.66 -7.51 -22.09
CA ALA A 31 8.00 -7.03 -22.49
C ALA A 31 8.47 -5.81 -21.69
N ARG A 32 7.56 -4.92 -21.29
CA ARG A 32 7.87 -3.76 -20.45
C ARG A 32 8.18 -4.16 -19.01
N ASP A 33 7.36 -5.02 -18.41
CA ASP A 33 7.56 -5.52 -17.07
C ASP A 33 8.86 -6.33 -16.97
N GLU A 34 9.16 -7.13 -17.98
CA GLU A 34 10.41 -7.90 -18.09
C GLU A 34 11.65 -7.01 -18.15
N LYS A 35 11.50 -5.82 -18.72
CA LYS A 35 12.62 -4.89 -18.88
C LYS A 35 12.91 -4.11 -17.59
N TYR A 36 11.90 -3.77 -16.79
CA TYR A 36 12.04 -2.83 -15.68
C TYR A 36 11.57 -3.42 -14.35
N ILE A 37 10.32 -3.87 -14.25
CA ILE A 37 9.67 -4.23 -12.97
C ILE A 37 10.19 -5.58 -12.44
N LEU A 38 10.18 -6.62 -13.28
CA LEU A 38 10.59 -7.96 -12.84
C LEU A 38 12.06 -8.05 -12.44
N PRO A 39 13.02 -7.42 -13.15
CA PRO A 39 14.41 -7.37 -12.70
C PRO A 39 14.57 -6.68 -11.34
N TYR A 40 13.80 -5.60 -11.10
CA TYR A 40 13.84 -4.89 -9.82
C TYR A 40 13.30 -5.74 -8.66
N ILE A 41 12.19 -6.45 -8.86
CA ILE A 41 11.64 -7.38 -7.86
C ILE A 41 12.66 -8.49 -7.55
N ARG A 42 13.29 -9.09 -8.56
CA ARG A 42 14.31 -10.14 -8.36
C ARG A 42 15.54 -9.63 -7.61
N LEU A 43 15.94 -8.38 -7.89
CA LEU A 43 17.04 -7.76 -7.16
C LEU A 43 16.67 -7.56 -5.68
N ALA A 44 15.46 -7.10 -5.41
CA ALA A 44 14.95 -6.97 -4.03
C ALA A 44 14.90 -8.33 -3.30
N GLU A 45 14.41 -9.40 -3.97
CA GLU A 45 14.43 -10.77 -3.43
C GLU A 45 15.86 -11.26 -3.14
N GLN A 46 16.79 -10.96 -4.02
CA GLN A 46 18.20 -11.33 -3.83
C GLN A 46 18.79 -10.69 -2.56
N TYR A 47 18.55 -9.40 -2.35
CA TYR A 47 19.03 -8.70 -1.15
C TYR A 47 18.27 -9.08 0.12
N ALA A 48 16.98 -9.36 0.01
CA ALA A 48 16.17 -9.85 1.12
C ALA A 48 16.53 -11.29 1.55
N GLY A 49 17.13 -12.08 0.64
CA GLY A 49 17.45 -13.48 0.89
C GLY A 49 16.23 -14.43 0.88
N HIS A 50 15.06 -13.93 0.45
CA HIS A 50 13.82 -14.71 0.37
C HIS A 50 12.90 -14.16 -0.71
N LYS A 51 11.86 -14.94 -1.08
CA LYS A 51 10.80 -14.49 -1.99
C LYS A 51 9.97 -13.39 -1.35
N ILE A 52 9.63 -12.38 -2.17
CA ILE A 52 8.78 -11.25 -1.76
C ILE A 52 7.39 -11.44 -2.37
N GLY A 53 6.35 -11.41 -1.54
CA GLY A 53 4.96 -11.40 -2.01
C GLY A 53 4.62 -10.06 -2.66
N VAL A 54 4.12 -10.12 -3.89
CA VAL A 54 3.76 -8.92 -4.67
C VAL A 54 2.26 -8.71 -4.61
N MET A 55 1.86 -7.45 -4.45
CA MET A 55 0.50 -6.98 -4.68
C MET A 55 0.39 -6.41 -6.09
N LEU A 56 -0.52 -6.95 -6.90
CA LEU A 56 -0.85 -6.41 -8.21
C LEU A 56 -2.07 -5.49 -8.12
N THR A 57 -2.01 -4.35 -8.80
CA THR A 57 -3.08 -3.34 -8.78
C THR A 57 -3.31 -2.79 -10.18
N PRO A 58 -4.53 -2.88 -10.75
CA PRO A 58 -4.88 -2.21 -11.99
C PRO A 58 -5.28 -0.76 -11.75
N TRP A 59 -4.80 0.15 -12.62
CA TRP A 59 -5.27 1.54 -12.69
C TRP A 59 -6.36 1.72 -13.74
N SER A 60 -6.31 0.95 -14.82
CA SER A 60 -7.29 0.99 -15.88
C SER A 60 -7.26 -0.30 -16.71
N PRO A 61 -8.40 -0.82 -17.13
CA PRO A 61 -8.45 -1.79 -18.22
C PRO A 61 -7.89 -1.17 -19.51
N PRO A 62 -7.56 -1.97 -20.54
CA PRO A 62 -7.28 -1.47 -21.88
C PRO A 62 -8.36 -0.51 -22.39
N ALA A 63 -7.99 0.53 -23.12
CA ALA A 63 -8.88 1.60 -23.54
C ALA A 63 -10.17 1.09 -24.23
N PHE A 64 -10.04 0.08 -25.10
CA PHE A 64 -11.17 -0.50 -25.84
C PHE A 64 -12.21 -1.22 -24.95
N MET A 65 -11.87 -1.53 -23.70
CA MET A 65 -12.79 -2.13 -22.72
C MET A 65 -13.55 -1.07 -21.91
N LYS A 66 -13.34 0.23 -22.16
CA LYS A 66 -13.88 1.33 -21.37
C LYS A 66 -14.90 2.19 -22.13
N THR A 67 -15.84 2.77 -21.40
CA THR A 67 -16.90 3.62 -21.95
C THR A 67 -16.39 4.86 -22.65
N ASN A 68 -15.23 5.40 -22.26
CA ASN A 68 -14.61 6.58 -22.86
C ASN A 68 -13.52 6.25 -23.90
N ASN A 69 -13.24 4.96 -24.12
CA ASN A 69 -12.17 4.48 -25.01
C ASN A 69 -10.80 5.15 -24.73
N ASP A 70 -10.55 5.46 -23.48
CA ASP A 70 -9.33 6.11 -23.01
C ASP A 70 -8.87 5.43 -21.72
N ARG A 71 -7.57 5.20 -21.54
CA ARG A 71 -7.03 4.68 -20.30
C ARG A 71 -7.12 5.71 -19.17
N ASN A 72 -7.00 6.98 -19.51
CA ASN A 72 -7.06 8.12 -18.61
C ASN A 72 -8.52 8.62 -18.44
N HIS A 73 -8.68 9.65 -17.63
CA HIS A 73 -9.94 10.41 -17.49
C HIS A 73 -11.14 9.57 -17.02
N GLY A 74 -10.89 8.60 -16.14
CA GLY A 74 -11.96 7.78 -15.58
C GLY A 74 -12.60 6.86 -16.61
N GLY A 75 -13.88 7.05 -16.90
CA GLY A 75 -14.70 6.09 -17.65
C GLY A 75 -15.02 4.86 -16.78
N LYS A 76 -15.76 3.90 -17.34
CA LYS A 76 -16.14 2.66 -16.66
C LYS A 76 -15.81 1.47 -17.55
N LEU A 77 -15.61 0.32 -16.94
CA LEU A 77 -15.55 -0.95 -17.66
C LEU A 77 -16.89 -1.20 -18.39
N LEU A 78 -16.82 -1.52 -19.66
CA LEU A 78 -17.99 -1.92 -20.44
C LEU A 78 -18.48 -3.31 -19.99
N PRO A 79 -19.77 -3.50 -19.72
CA PRO A 79 -20.30 -4.76 -19.20
C PRO A 79 -19.95 -5.99 -20.05
N GLU A 80 -19.91 -5.85 -21.37
CA GLU A 80 -19.54 -6.92 -22.32
C GLU A 80 -18.06 -7.36 -22.21
N TYR A 81 -17.22 -6.57 -21.53
CA TYR A 81 -15.83 -6.90 -21.29
C TYR A 81 -15.53 -7.38 -19.84
N ALA A 82 -16.55 -7.46 -18.97
CA ALA A 82 -16.32 -7.80 -17.56
C ALA A 82 -15.62 -9.17 -17.40
N ASP A 83 -16.10 -10.21 -18.07
CA ASP A 83 -15.46 -11.53 -18.06
C ASP A 83 -14.08 -11.53 -18.75
N THR A 84 -13.95 -10.75 -19.83
CA THR A 84 -12.68 -10.59 -20.54
C THR A 84 -11.64 -9.95 -19.63
N TRP A 85 -12.00 -8.89 -18.92
CA TRP A 85 -11.12 -8.20 -17.98
C TRP A 85 -10.71 -9.10 -16.80
N ALA A 86 -11.67 -9.84 -16.24
CA ALA A 86 -11.38 -10.81 -15.17
C ALA A 86 -10.39 -11.90 -15.63
N ASN A 87 -10.58 -12.46 -16.83
CA ASN A 87 -9.64 -13.44 -17.40
C ASN A 87 -8.28 -12.82 -17.73
N TYR A 88 -8.25 -11.55 -18.15
CA TYR A 88 -7.01 -10.81 -18.38
C TYR A 88 -6.18 -10.65 -17.10
N ILE A 89 -6.83 -10.30 -15.98
CA ILE A 89 -6.18 -10.25 -14.67
C ILE A 89 -5.59 -11.62 -14.30
N CYS A 90 -6.34 -12.69 -14.49
CA CYS A 90 -5.85 -14.06 -14.25
C CYS A 90 -4.64 -14.37 -15.13
N ARG A 91 -4.67 -13.99 -16.41
CA ARG A 91 -3.53 -14.17 -17.33
C ARG A 91 -2.31 -13.42 -16.84
N TYR A 92 -2.46 -12.17 -16.40
CA TYR A 92 -1.38 -11.35 -15.91
C TYR A 92 -0.71 -11.97 -14.67
N ILE A 93 -1.51 -12.44 -13.72
CA ILE A 93 -1.02 -13.13 -12.52
C ILE A 93 -0.22 -14.38 -12.92
N ARG A 94 -0.76 -15.23 -13.80
CA ARG A 94 -0.07 -16.46 -14.29
C ARG A 94 1.25 -16.15 -14.96
N GLU A 95 1.31 -15.07 -15.74
CA GLU A 95 2.55 -14.69 -16.42
C GLU A 95 3.63 -14.19 -15.43
N TYR A 96 3.23 -13.57 -14.32
CA TYR A 96 4.15 -13.25 -13.22
C TYR A 96 4.63 -14.53 -12.51
N GLU A 97 3.71 -15.43 -12.16
CA GLU A 97 4.05 -16.72 -11.53
C GLU A 97 4.98 -17.56 -12.42
N ASN A 98 4.71 -17.64 -13.72
CA ASN A 98 5.55 -18.35 -14.68
C ASN A 98 6.99 -17.80 -14.76
N ARG A 99 7.17 -16.54 -14.38
CA ARG A 99 8.48 -15.88 -14.28
C ARG A 99 9.08 -15.94 -12.87
N GLY A 100 8.47 -16.72 -11.98
CA GLY A 100 8.95 -16.98 -10.62
C GLY A 100 8.68 -15.84 -9.64
N ILE A 101 7.77 -14.92 -9.96
CA ILE A 101 7.31 -13.87 -9.04
C ILE A 101 6.11 -14.40 -8.25
N THR A 102 6.16 -14.27 -6.93
CA THR A 102 5.06 -14.66 -6.05
C THR A 102 4.02 -13.55 -5.99
N VAL A 103 2.84 -13.77 -6.59
CA VAL A 103 1.71 -12.85 -6.43
C VAL A 103 0.92 -13.29 -5.20
N GLU A 104 0.81 -12.41 -4.21
CA GLU A 104 0.13 -12.70 -2.94
C GLU A 104 -1.20 -11.95 -2.82
N PHE A 105 -1.22 -10.71 -3.29
CA PHE A 105 -2.37 -9.82 -3.17
C PHE A 105 -2.80 -9.26 -4.53
N LEU A 106 -4.07 -8.94 -4.61
CA LEU A 106 -4.69 -8.23 -5.73
C LEU A 106 -5.63 -7.17 -5.17
N THR A 107 -5.59 -5.95 -5.72
CA THR A 107 -6.70 -5.01 -5.55
C THR A 107 -7.56 -4.99 -6.82
N VAL A 108 -8.85 -4.75 -6.67
CA VAL A 108 -9.78 -4.78 -7.82
C VAL A 108 -9.52 -3.60 -8.74
N GLN A 109 -9.35 -2.41 -8.17
CA GLN A 109 -9.10 -1.18 -8.89
C GLN A 109 -8.40 -0.16 -8.00
N ASN A 110 -7.35 0.51 -8.52
CA ASN A 110 -6.78 1.68 -7.85
C ASN A 110 -7.74 2.86 -7.95
N GLU A 111 -8.02 3.51 -6.82
CA GLU A 111 -8.80 4.74 -6.71
C GLU A 111 -10.12 4.72 -7.51
N PRO A 112 -11.05 3.80 -7.23
CA PRO A 112 -12.24 3.56 -8.06
C PRO A 112 -13.19 4.76 -8.15
N HIS A 113 -13.06 5.77 -7.29
CA HIS A 113 -13.88 7.00 -7.38
C HIS A 113 -13.15 8.17 -8.05
N ALA A 114 -11.87 8.01 -8.38
CA ALA A 114 -11.08 9.09 -8.99
C ALA A 114 -11.24 9.14 -10.51
N THR A 115 -11.11 10.35 -11.05
CA THR A 115 -10.96 10.63 -12.46
C THR A 115 -9.68 11.42 -12.65
N GLN A 116 -8.66 10.77 -13.19
CA GLN A 116 -7.31 11.31 -13.24
C GLN A 116 -6.88 11.61 -14.68
N THR A 117 -5.87 12.47 -14.84
CA THR A 117 -5.20 12.73 -16.13
C THR A 117 -4.27 11.60 -16.56
N TRP A 118 -4.10 10.60 -15.73
CA TRP A 118 -3.40 9.33 -15.97
C TRP A 118 -4.40 8.17 -15.93
N ASP A 119 -3.89 6.95 -16.02
CA ASP A 119 -4.69 5.71 -15.98
C ASP A 119 -5.67 5.75 -14.80
N SER A 120 -6.95 5.63 -15.09
CA SER A 120 -8.02 5.59 -14.08
C SER A 120 -9.27 4.95 -14.65
N CYS A 121 -10.03 4.25 -13.80
CA CYS A 121 -11.30 3.63 -14.16
C CYS A 121 -12.24 3.71 -12.96
N ARG A 122 -13.48 4.11 -13.19
CA ARG A 122 -14.45 4.34 -12.11
C ARG A 122 -15.32 3.12 -11.86
N TYR A 123 -15.48 2.84 -10.56
CA TYR A 123 -16.48 1.91 -10.02
C TYR A 123 -17.21 2.60 -8.87
N THR A 124 -18.51 2.33 -8.67
CA THR A 124 -19.13 2.51 -7.36
C THR A 124 -18.78 1.32 -6.47
N HIS A 125 -19.08 1.39 -5.17
CA HIS A 125 -18.87 0.25 -4.28
C HIS A 125 -19.67 -0.98 -4.71
N GLU A 126 -20.90 -0.77 -5.21
CA GLU A 126 -21.75 -1.84 -5.74
C GLU A 126 -21.17 -2.45 -7.02
N GLU A 127 -20.66 -1.63 -7.93
CA GLU A 127 -20.03 -2.09 -9.18
C GLU A 127 -18.74 -2.86 -8.89
N GLU A 128 -17.92 -2.41 -7.93
CA GLU A 128 -16.71 -3.12 -7.51
C GLU A 128 -17.05 -4.48 -6.89
N ARG A 129 -18.04 -4.52 -5.98
CA ARG A 129 -18.57 -5.76 -5.41
C ARG A 129 -19.13 -6.69 -6.49
N GLU A 130 -19.93 -6.17 -7.40
CA GLU A 130 -20.55 -6.96 -8.48
C GLU A 130 -19.50 -7.56 -9.41
N PHE A 131 -18.49 -6.79 -9.78
CA PHE A 131 -17.38 -7.28 -10.59
C PHE A 131 -16.60 -8.39 -9.85
N LEU A 132 -16.31 -8.20 -8.57
CA LEU A 132 -15.69 -9.25 -7.75
C LEU A 132 -16.53 -10.53 -7.76
N GLU A 133 -17.81 -10.41 -7.41
CA GLU A 133 -18.69 -11.55 -7.14
C GLU A 133 -19.01 -12.35 -8.41
N LYS A 134 -19.34 -11.63 -9.51
CA LYS A 134 -19.86 -12.26 -10.73
C LYS A 134 -18.78 -12.61 -11.76
N HIS A 135 -17.64 -11.93 -11.74
CA HIS A 135 -16.63 -12.04 -12.79
C HIS A 135 -15.25 -12.44 -12.25
N LEU A 136 -14.66 -11.63 -11.37
CA LEU A 136 -13.27 -11.82 -10.98
C LEU A 136 -13.04 -13.07 -10.12
N TYR A 137 -13.83 -13.25 -9.08
CA TYR A 137 -13.64 -14.41 -8.20
C TYR A 137 -13.90 -15.76 -8.90
N PRO A 138 -14.97 -15.91 -9.71
CA PRO A 138 -15.16 -17.11 -10.53
C PRO A 138 -14.03 -17.36 -11.53
N ALA A 139 -13.47 -16.29 -12.14
CA ALA A 139 -12.33 -16.43 -13.05
C ALA A 139 -11.06 -16.90 -12.32
N LEU A 140 -10.77 -16.36 -11.13
CA LEU A 140 -9.66 -16.79 -10.29
C LEU A 140 -9.80 -18.25 -9.87
N GLN A 141 -11.00 -18.69 -9.47
CA GLN A 141 -11.26 -20.11 -9.14
C GLN A 141 -11.02 -21.01 -10.35
N LYS A 142 -11.57 -20.66 -11.51
CA LYS A 142 -11.38 -21.41 -12.76
C LYS A 142 -9.90 -21.48 -13.16
N ALA A 143 -9.14 -20.44 -12.88
CA ALA A 143 -7.71 -20.39 -13.13
C ALA A 143 -6.87 -21.09 -12.06
N GLY A 144 -7.44 -21.59 -10.95
CA GLY A 144 -6.71 -22.12 -9.79
C GLY A 144 -5.87 -21.07 -9.07
N LEU A 145 -6.40 -19.86 -8.97
CA LEU A 145 -5.79 -18.67 -8.35
C LEU A 145 -6.55 -18.21 -7.10
N GLU A 146 -7.40 -19.06 -6.53
CA GLU A 146 -8.25 -18.74 -5.37
C GLU A 146 -7.45 -18.42 -4.09
N LYS A 147 -6.14 -18.67 -4.09
CA LYS A 147 -5.24 -18.31 -2.99
C LYS A 147 -4.84 -16.83 -2.98
N ILE A 148 -5.06 -16.13 -4.09
CA ILE A 148 -4.77 -14.70 -4.19
C ILE A 148 -5.70 -13.94 -3.23
N LYS A 149 -5.11 -13.11 -2.38
CA LYS A 149 -5.81 -12.32 -1.38
C LYS A 149 -6.36 -11.05 -2.02
N ILE A 150 -7.68 -10.97 -2.14
CA ILE A 150 -8.36 -9.86 -2.82
C ILE A 150 -8.67 -8.75 -1.83
N ASN A 151 -8.28 -7.53 -2.16
CA ASN A 151 -8.57 -6.34 -1.38
C ASN A 151 -9.40 -5.35 -2.22
N LEU A 152 -10.36 -4.71 -1.59
CA LEU A 152 -11.25 -3.73 -2.20
C LEU A 152 -10.90 -2.32 -1.78
N TRP A 153 -11.52 -1.35 -2.41
CA TRP A 153 -11.42 0.08 -2.19
C TRP A 153 -10.13 0.67 -2.77
N ASP A 154 -8.98 0.41 -2.18
CA ASP A 154 -7.69 0.92 -2.66
C ASP A 154 -7.71 2.44 -2.97
N HIS A 155 -8.31 3.22 -2.06
CA HIS A 155 -8.54 4.64 -2.17
C HIS A 155 -8.51 5.32 -0.79
N ASN A 156 -8.79 6.62 -0.71
CA ASN A 156 -8.69 7.42 0.51
C ASN A 156 -9.57 6.93 1.68
N LYS A 157 -9.07 7.10 2.89
CA LYS A 157 -9.64 6.56 4.14
C LYS A 157 -11.08 6.99 4.45
N GLU A 158 -11.49 8.20 4.07
CA GLU A 158 -12.76 8.81 4.49
C GLU A 158 -14.01 7.99 4.16
N ARG A 159 -13.96 7.17 3.09
CA ARG A 159 -15.08 6.32 2.65
C ARG A 159 -14.82 4.83 2.82
N LEU A 160 -13.76 4.46 3.52
CA LEU A 160 -13.37 3.07 3.72
C LEU A 160 -14.49 2.24 4.37
N PHE A 161 -15.13 2.78 5.40
CA PHE A 161 -16.22 2.09 6.09
C PHE A 161 -17.48 1.95 5.22
N GLU A 162 -17.79 2.95 4.41
CA GLU A 162 -18.88 2.89 3.43
C GLU A 162 -18.65 1.77 2.42
N CYS A 163 -17.45 1.68 1.87
CA CYS A 163 -17.07 0.59 0.98
C CYS A 163 -17.19 -0.77 1.67
N ALA A 164 -16.62 -0.93 2.86
CA ALA A 164 -16.67 -2.19 3.58
C ALA A 164 -18.10 -2.64 3.86
N SER A 165 -18.96 -1.74 4.33
CA SER A 165 -20.37 -2.05 4.63
C SER A 165 -21.21 -2.35 3.39
N THR A 166 -20.85 -1.79 2.23
CA THR A 166 -21.52 -2.09 0.96
C THR A 166 -21.03 -3.41 0.34
N CYS A 167 -19.73 -3.68 0.47
CA CYS A 167 -19.10 -4.81 -0.22
C CYS A 167 -19.15 -6.12 0.54
N VAL A 168 -19.15 -6.11 1.87
CA VAL A 168 -19.23 -7.33 2.68
C VAL A 168 -20.68 -7.77 2.82
N THR A 169 -21.02 -8.84 2.12
CA THR A 169 -22.34 -9.50 2.16
C THR A 169 -22.18 -10.98 2.51
N ALA A 170 -23.27 -11.69 2.69
CA ALA A 170 -23.22 -13.14 2.95
C ALA A 170 -22.50 -13.91 1.82
N SER A 171 -22.62 -13.45 0.55
CA SER A 171 -21.99 -14.09 -0.60
C SER A 171 -20.53 -13.68 -0.80
N THR A 172 -20.17 -12.42 -0.51
CA THR A 172 -18.84 -11.87 -0.83
C THR A 172 -17.85 -11.95 0.32
N ASN A 173 -18.33 -12.15 1.56
CA ASN A 173 -17.46 -12.13 2.74
C ASN A 173 -16.23 -13.06 2.62
N ALA A 174 -16.44 -14.28 2.12
CA ALA A 174 -15.33 -15.25 1.94
C ALA A 174 -14.41 -14.92 0.76
N MET A 175 -14.83 -14.05 -0.16
CA MET A 175 -14.04 -13.65 -1.34
C MET A 175 -13.08 -12.50 -1.02
N ILE A 176 -13.39 -11.71 0.01
CA ILE A 176 -12.66 -10.49 0.37
C ILE A 176 -11.68 -10.83 1.50
N ASP A 177 -10.38 -10.68 1.25
CA ASP A 177 -9.35 -10.79 2.29
C ASP A 177 -9.27 -9.52 3.14
N GLY A 178 -9.43 -8.35 2.52
CA GLY A 178 -9.34 -7.10 3.23
C GLY A 178 -9.71 -5.86 2.42
N PHE A 179 -9.36 -4.72 2.99
CA PHE A 179 -9.56 -3.41 2.39
C PHE A 179 -8.26 -2.64 2.36
N ALA A 180 -7.97 -2.08 1.19
CA ALA A 180 -6.81 -1.25 0.91
C ALA A 180 -7.18 0.22 1.03
N PHE A 181 -6.26 1.07 1.52
CA PHE A 181 -6.55 2.49 1.67
C PHE A 181 -5.32 3.39 1.50
N HIS A 182 -5.59 4.68 1.19
CA HIS A 182 -4.64 5.76 0.96
C HIS A 182 -4.86 6.91 1.94
N TRP A 183 -3.93 7.88 2.01
CA TRP A 183 -3.94 8.96 2.99
C TRP A 183 -4.32 10.37 2.46
N TYR A 184 -4.57 10.51 1.16
CA TYR A 184 -4.65 11.84 0.53
C TYR A 184 -5.82 12.71 0.99
N SER A 185 -6.85 12.13 1.61
CA SER A 185 -7.97 12.87 2.20
C SER A 185 -7.75 13.35 3.63
N GLY A 186 -6.66 12.92 4.28
CA GLY A 186 -6.35 13.22 5.68
C GLY A 186 -6.43 12.02 6.62
N ASP A 187 -6.45 12.27 7.91
CA ASP A 187 -6.24 11.25 8.95
C ASP A 187 -7.31 10.16 8.98
N HIS A 188 -8.57 10.53 9.06
CA HIS A 188 -9.75 9.63 9.07
C HIS A 188 -9.54 8.26 9.75
N PHE A 189 -8.70 8.21 10.82
CA PHE A 189 -8.37 6.98 11.54
C PHE A 189 -9.61 6.27 12.10
N ASP A 190 -10.66 7.02 12.40
CA ASP A 190 -11.91 6.46 12.85
C ASP A 190 -12.61 5.58 11.80
N ALA A 191 -12.48 5.92 10.51
CA ALA A 191 -13.01 5.10 9.42
C ALA A 191 -12.31 3.73 9.37
N VAL A 192 -10.97 3.74 9.54
CA VAL A 192 -10.15 2.51 9.62
C VAL A 192 -10.55 1.68 10.84
N ARG A 193 -10.71 2.32 12.02
CA ARG A 193 -11.11 1.67 13.27
C ARG A 193 -12.50 1.05 13.17
N LEU A 194 -13.47 1.73 12.57
CA LEU A 194 -14.82 1.21 12.37
C LEU A 194 -14.82 -0.06 11.51
N VAL A 195 -14.01 -0.11 10.45
CA VAL A 195 -13.86 -1.35 9.65
C VAL A 195 -13.25 -2.47 10.50
N ARG A 196 -12.22 -2.19 11.30
CA ARG A 196 -11.60 -3.17 12.20
C ARG A 196 -12.60 -3.71 13.23
N GLU A 197 -13.44 -2.86 13.80
CA GLU A 197 -14.44 -3.25 14.80
C GLU A 197 -15.57 -4.09 14.18
N GLN A 198 -16.07 -3.68 13.02
CA GLN A 198 -17.18 -4.35 12.34
C GLN A 198 -16.79 -5.63 11.61
N TYR A 199 -15.56 -5.66 11.04
CA TYR A 199 -15.05 -6.75 10.22
C TYR A 199 -13.66 -7.18 10.73
N PRO A 200 -13.56 -7.78 11.94
CA PRO A 200 -12.29 -8.06 12.60
C PRO A 200 -11.42 -9.10 11.87
N ASP A 201 -12.01 -9.91 11.01
CA ASP A 201 -11.35 -10.92 10.18
C ASP A 201 -10.70 -10.33 8.91
N LYS A 202 -11.07 -9.11 8.52
CA LYS A 202 -10.53 -8.46 7.31
C LYS A 202 -9.19 -7.78 7.58
N ARG A 203 -8.25 -7.89 6.62
CA ARG A 203 -7.03 -7.09 6.66
C ARG A 203 -7.31 -5.64 6.29
N LEU A 204 -6.56 -4.75 6.91
CA LEU A 204 -6.53 -3.33 6.61
C LEU A 204 -5.12 -2.98 6.14
N ILE A 205 -5.00 -2.57 4.88
CA ILE A 205 -3.73 -2.41 4.20
C ILE A 205 -3.62 -0.97 3.71
N PHE A 206 -2.64 -0.23 4.23
CA PHE A 206 -2.23 1.02 3.62
C PHE A 206 -1.44 0.71 2.36
N THR A 207 -1.97 1.07 1.22
CA THR A 207 -1.41 0.65 -0.08
C THR A 207 -0.72 1.74 -0.84
N GLU A 208 -0.97 3.00 -0.49
CA GLU A 208 -0.36 4.13 -1.16
C GLU A 208 -0.34 5.38 -0.30
N GLY A 209 0.79 6.07 -0.33
CA GLY A 209 0.95 7.44 0.16
C GLY A 209 2.28 8.01 -0.32
N CYS A 210 2.28 9.27 -0.70
CA CYS A 210 3.49 10.02 -1.02
C CYS A 210 3.32 11.50 -0.68
N ILE A 211 4.42 12.23 -0.67
CA ILE A 211 4.41 13.69 -0.56
C ILE A 211 4.48 14.26 -1.97
N GLU A 212 3.38 14.76 -2.48
CA GLU A 212 3.30 15.40 -3.79
C GLU A 212 3.81 16.83 -3.72
N TYR A 213 4.77 17.19 -4.56
CA TYR A 213 5.40 18.52 -4.54
C TYR A 213 4.47 19.66 -4.99
N SER A 214 3.38 19.34 -5.70
CA SER A 214 2.35 20.31 -6.08
C SER A 214 1.46 20.77 -4.92
N PHE A 215 1.35 19.95 -3.85
CA PHE A 215 0.44 20.19 -2.73
C PHE A 215 1.12 20.33 -1.38
N ARG A 216 2.40 19.94 -1.26
CA ARG A 216 3.10 19.86 0.02
C ARG A 216 4.40 20.67 0.01
N ASP A 217 4.75 21.14 1.20
CA ASP A 217 6.05 21.75 1.45
C ASP A 217 7.17 20.70 1.27
N LYS A 218 8.34 21.19 0.81
CA LYS A 218 9.55 20.36 0.72
C LYS A 218 10.33 20.30 2.03
N ASP A 219 9.73 20.67 3.15
CA ASP A 219 10.30 20.56 4.49
C ASP A 219 10.42 19.09 4.87
N GLN A 220 11.66 18.62 4.96
CA GLN A 220 11.96 17.21 5.19
C GLN A 220 11.51 16.72 6.56
N LEU A 221 11.59 17.58 7.59
CA LEU A 221 11.13 17.21 8.93
C LEU A 221 9.62 17.03 8.96
N LYS A 222 8.91 18.00 8.41
CA LYS A 222 7.44 17.96 8.32
C LYS A 222 6.95 16.75 7.51
N ASN A 223 7.60 16.47 6.38
CA ASN A 223 7.26 15.32 5.55
C ASN A 223 7.48 14.00 6.31
N ALA A 224 8.60 13.84 6.99
CA ALA A 224 8.88 12.66 7.80
C ALA A 224 7.89 12.49 8.96
N GLN A 225 7.53 13.59 9.63
CA GLN A 225 6.54 13.57 10.70
C GLN A 225 5.13 13.18 10.21
N ILE A 226 4.74 13.53 8.97
CA ILE A 226 3.48 13.09 8.35
C ILE A 226 3.46 11.57 8.24
N TYR A 227 4.55 10.95 7.74
CA TYR A 227 4.65 9.47 7.66
C TYR A 227 4.49 8.81 9.04
N ALA A 228 5.23 9.28 10.04
CA ALA A 228 5.16 8.70 11.39
C ALA A 228 3.79 8.86 12.02
N HIS A 229 3.19 10.04 11.90
CA HIS A 229 1.85 10.34 12.40
C HIS A 229 0.79 9.41 11.77
N ASP A 230 0.79 9.31 10.45
CA ASP A 230 -0.16 8.46 9.73
C ASP A 230 0.02 6.97 10.06
N MET A 231 1.28 6.49 10.12
CA MET A 231 1.57 5.11 10.52
C MET A 231 1.12 4.81 11.96
N ILE A 232 1.40 5.69 12.92
CA ILE A 232 0.96 5.52 14.32
C ILE A 232 -0.56 5.47 14.39
N GLY A 233 -1.25 6.41 13.74
CA GLY A 233 -2.70 6.49 13.72
C GLY A 233 -3.34 5.25 13.09
N ASN A 234 -2.86 4.85 11.92
CA ASN A 234 -3.38 3.69 11.20
C ASN A 234 -3.12 2.37 11.95
N PHE A 235 -1.92 2.16 12.53
CA PHE A 235 -1.66 0.97 13.35
C PHE A 235 -2.54 0.91 14.57
N ASN A 236 -2.76 2.03 15.26
CA ASN A 236 -3.69 2.11 16.38
C ASN A 236 -5.14 1.83 15.96
N ALA A 237 -5.52 2.21 14.74
CA ALA A 237 -6.83 1.93 14.15
C ALA A 237 -6.98 0.49 13.62
N GLY A 238 -5.88 -0.29 13.53
CA GLY A 238 -5.95 -1.71 13.16
C GLY A 238 -5.30 -2.08 11.83
N MET A 239 -4.49 -1.21 11.23
CA MET A 239 -3.72 -1.51 10.03
C MET A 239 -2.81 -2.74 10.22
N ASN A 240 -2.67 -3.55 9.17
CA ASN A 240 -1.86 -4.76 9.16
C ASN A 240 -0.57 -4.64 8.31
N LEU A 241 -0.64 -3.87 7.21
CA LEU A 241 0.47 -3.73 6.25
C LEU A 241 0.54 -2.27 5.79
N PHE A 242 1.76 -1.85 5.46
CA PHE A 242 2.05 -0.51 4.92
C PHE A 242 2.88 -0.64 3.64
N PHE A 243 2.43 0.02 2.57
CA PHE A 243 3.14 0.17 1.30
C PHE A 243 3.25 1.65 0.96
N ASP A 244 4.48 2.14 0.79
CA ASP A 244 4.71 3.47 0.27
C ASP A 244 4.49 3.52 -1.25
N TRP A 245 4.24 4.72 -1.80
CA TRP A 245 4.03 4.87 -3.24
C TRP A 245 5.32 4.63 -4.03
N ASN A 246 6.40 5.32 -3.67
CA ASN A 246 7.69 5.19 -4.33
C ASN A 246 8.79 4.95 -3.31
N ILE A 247 9.60 3.94 -3.52
CA ILE A 247 10.79 3.72 -2.69
C ILE A 247 11.96 4.60 -3.15
N VAL A 248 12.10 4.83 -4.47
CA VAL A 248 13.19 5.59 -5.09
C VAL A 248 12.63 6.46 -6.22
N LEU A 249 13.04 7.73 -6.24
CA LEU A 249 12.80 8.67 -7.33
C LEU A 249 14.09 9.40 -7.72
N ASP A 250 14.06 10.16 -8.84
CA ASP A 250 15.17 11.04 -9.20
C ASP A 250 15.20 12.31 -8.33
N GLU A 251 16.24 13.13 -8.49
CA GLU A 251 16.47 14.37 -7.71
C GLU A 251 15.37 15.42 -7.88
N LYS A 252 14.49 15.26 -8.86
CA LYS A 252 13.35 16.16 -9.12
C LYS A 252 12.02 15.63 -8.59
N GLY A 253 12.00 14.36 -8.17
CA GLY A 253 10.80 13.68 -7.75
C GLY A 253 10.09 12.93 -8.87
N GLY A 254 10.84 12.54 -9.91
CA GLY A 254 10.37 11.77 -11.06
C GLY A 254 11.26 10.55 -11.33
N PRO A 255 11.31 10.10 -12.57
CA PRO A 255 10.55 10.59 -13.73
C PRO A 255 9.04 10.33 -13.64
N ASN A 256 8.24 11.21 -14.25
CA ASN A 256 6.79 11.07 -14.27
C ASN A 256 6.22 11.70 -15.55
N HIS A 257 5.48 10.95 -16.37
CA HIS A 257 5.00 11.37 -17.69
C HIS A 257 3.85 12.41 -17.64
N VAL A 258 3.23 12.60 -16.49
CA VAL A 258 2.19 13.62 -16.25
C VAL A 258 2.65 14.73 -15.33
N SER A 259 3.95 14.78 -15.02
CA SER A 259 4.59 15.79 -14.17
C SER A 259 4.06 15.83 -12.73
N ASN A 260 3.49 14.75 -12.24
CA ASN A 260 3.12 14.60 -10.83
C ASN A 260 4.36 14.19 -10.03
N LEU A 261 5.21 15.17 -9.70
CA LEU A 261 6.48 14.95 -9.01
C LEU A 261 6.25 14.79 -7.50
N CYS A 262 6.97 13.84 -6.91
CA CYS A 262 6.81 13.44 -5.51
C CYS A 262 8.14 13.39 -4.76
N ASP A 263 8.08 13.37 -3.43
CA ASP A 263 9.18 12.96 -2.58
C ASP A 263 9.16 11.43 -2.41
N ALA A 264 10.33 10.84 -2.25
CA ALA A 264 10.47 9.43 -1.91
C ALA A 264 11.47 9.27 -0.76
N PRO A 265 11.43 8.18 0.00
CA PRO A 265 12.41 7.92 1.04
C PRO A 265 13.86 7.93 0.56
N ILE A 266 14.08 7.58 -0.70
CA ILE A 266 15.39 7.59 -1.34
C ILE A 266 15.31 8.38 -2.65
N MET A 267 16.19 9.37 -2.80
CA MET A 267 16.30 10.16 -4.04
C MET A 267 17.66 9.89 -4.68
N CYS A 268 17.68 9.67 -5.98
CA CYS A 268 18.90 9.35 -6.74
C CYS A 268 19.11 10.34 -7.87
N ASN A 269 20.29 10.94 -7.94
CA ASN A 269 20.66 11.76 -9.09
C ASN A 269 21.31 10.88 -10.17
N PRO A 270 20.65 10.65 -11.32
CA PRO A 270 21.19 9.79 -12.37
C PRO A 270 22.47 10.33 -13.03
N ASN A 271 22.76 11.64 -12.93
CA ASN A 271 23.92 12.28 -13.51
C ASN A 271 25.14 12.22 -12.56
N THR A 272 24.97 12.64 -11.31
CA THR A 272 26.05 12.67 -10.32
C THR A 272 26.27 11.31 -9.63
N LYS A 273 25.27 10.40 -9.71
CA LYS A 273 25.23 9.11 -8.99
C LYS A 273 25.10 9.26 -7.47
N GLU A 274 24.76 10.43 -7.00
CA GLU A 274 24.49 10.67 -5.59
C GLU A 274 23.17 10.02 -5.19
N VAL A 275 23.15 9.45 -3.99
CA VAL A 275 21.98 8.85 -3.34
C VAL A 275 21.72 9.60 -2.04
N GLU A 276 20.54 10.18 -1.91
CA GLU A 276 20.08 10.88 -0.71
C GLU A 276 19.05 10.02 0.01
N TYR A 277 19.30 9.73 1.29
CA TYR A 277 18.30 9.15 2.20
C TYR A 277 17.59 10.30 2.89
N LYS A 278 16.30 10.46 2.62
CA LYS A 278 15.46 11.52 3.19
C LYS A 278 15.13 11.22 4.65
N LEU A 279 14.68 12.23 5.41
CA LEU A 279 14.22 12.00 6.78
C LEU A 279 13.07 10.99 6.85
N SER A 280 12.19 10.95 5.84
CA SER A 280 11.12 9.94 5.73
C SER A 280 11.65 8.51 5.73
N TYR A 281 12.81 8.24 5.11
CA TYR A 281 13.47 6.94 5.18
C TYR A 281 13.74 6.51 6.63
N TYR A 282 14.34 7.39 7.42
CA TYR A 282 14.68 7.09 8.82
C TYR A 282 13.44 6.97 9.69
N TYR A 283 12.39 7.76 9.42
CA TYR A 283 11.14 7.70 10.17
C TYR A 283 10.36 6.41 9.88
N ILE A 284 10.28 5.98 8.61
CA ILE A 284 9.69 4.69 8.23
C ILE A 284 10.52 3.53 8.82
N ALA A 285 11.85 3.65 8.83
CA ALA A 285 12.76 2.64 9.38
C ALA A 285 12.52 2.38 10.87
N GLN A 286 12.02 3.36 11.64
CA GLN A 286 11.64 3.15 13.04
C GLN A 286 10.54 2.09 13.22
N PHE A 287 9.74 1.86 12.19
CA PHE A 287 8.76 0.77 12.16
C PHE A 287 9.33 -0.46 11.46
N SER A 288 9.78 -0.32 10.22
CA SER A 288 10.14 -1.46 9.37
C SER A 288 11.34 -2.26 9.87
N HIS A 289 12.24 -1.64 10.64
CA HIS A 289 13.40 -2.32 11.20
C HIS A 289 13.09 -3.06 12.52
N TYR A 290 12.19 -2.53 13.35
CA TYR A 290 11.95 -3.03 14.70
C TYR A 290 10.67 -3.81 14.88
N VAL A 291 9.63 -3.55 14.04
CA VAL A 291 8.37 -4.27 14.07
C VAL A 291 8.44 -5.44 13.09
N LEU A 292 8.67 -6.64 13.62
CA LEU A 292 8.89 -7.83 12.81
C LEU A 292 7.59 -8.35 12.16
N PRO A 293 7.68 -9.01 11.01
CA PRO A 293 6.54 -9.72 10.44
C PRO A 293 5.89 -10.67 11.46
N GLY A 294 4.58 -10.57 11.63
CA GLY A 294 3.83 -11.33 12.66
C GLY A 294 3.74 -10.64 14.02
N ALA A 295 4.32 -9.45 14.19
CA ALA A 295 4.13 -8.63 15.38
C ALA A 295 2.64 -8.34 15.63
N LYS A 296 2.27 -8.25 16.89
CA LYS A 296 0.91 -7.92 17.32
C LYS A 296 0.90 -6.54 17.96
N ARG A 297 0.07 -5.63 17.43
CA ARG A 297 -0.17 -4.36 18.11
C ARG A 297 -0.83 -4.62 19.46
N ILE A 298 -0.35 -3.97 20.50
CA ILE A 298 -0.89 -4.03 21.86
C ILE A 298 -1.43 -2.66 22.28
N ALA A 299 -2.42 -2.67 23.17
CA ALA A 299 -2.95 -1.46 23.74
C ALA A 299 -1.88 -0.76 24.61
N ALA A 300 -1.75 0.54 24.41
CA ALA A 300 -0.93 1.43 25.23
C ALA A 300 -1.73 2.68 25.55
N THR A 301 -1.45 3.29 26.70
CA THR A 301 -2.02 4.59 27.10
C THR A 301 -0.90 5.60 27.20
N CYS A 302 -1.17 6.83 26.76
CA CYS A 302 -0.29 7.97 26.92
C CYS A 302 -1.04 9.03 27.72
N TYR A 303 -0.36 9.68 28.68
CA TYR A 303 -1.00 10.68 29.56
C TYR A 303 -0.83 12.12 29.05
N THR A 304 -0.35 12.28 27.82
CA THR A 304 -0.22 13.58 27.16
C THR A 304 -0.64 13.44 25.70
N ASP A 305 -1.19 14.51 25.14
CA ASP A 305 -1.52 14.66 23.71
C ASP A 305 -0.33 15.18 22.86
N LYS A 306 0.79 15.52 23.52
CA LYS A 306 2.00 16.04 22.88
C LYS A 306 2.90 14.94 22.31
N LEU A 307 2.65 13.69 22.68
CA LEU A 307 3.43 12.53 22.29
C LEU A 307 2.51 11.50 21.65
N GLU A 308 2.79 11.13 20.42
CA GLU A 308 2.08 10.06 19.72
C GLU A 308 2.82 8.74 19.91
N THR A 309 2.09 7.65 20.10
CA THR A 309 2.71 6.34 20.35
C THR A 309 1.91 5.18 19.78
N VAL A 310 2.62 4.14 19.39
CA VAL A 310 2.07 2.82 19.10
C VAL A 310 3.00 1.75 19.65
N SER A 311 2.43 0.62 20.08
CA SER A 311 3.21 -0.45 20.73
C SER A 311 2.88 -1.81 20.14
N PHE A 312 3.91 -2.67 20.06
CA PHE A 312 3.81 -4.02 19.51
C PHE A 312 4.51 -5.04 20.42
N VAL A 313 4.13 -6.30 20.23
CA VAL A 313 4.89 -7.46 20.68
C VAL A 313 5.30 -8.25 19.45
N ASN A 314 6.59 -8.42 19.24
CA ASN A 314 7.17 -9.23 18.18
C ASN A 314 6.97 -10.74 18.45
N PRO A 315 7.10 -11.60 17.43
CA PRO A 315 7.01 -13.06 17.60
C PRO A 315 8.02 -13.65 18.59
N ASP A 316 9.19 -13.02 18.75
CA ASP A 316 10.22 -13.38 19.74
C ASP A 316 9.90 -12.93 21.18
N GLY A 317 8.78 -12.23 21.37
CA GLY A 317 8.32 -11.72 22.66
C GLY A 317 8.89 -10.35 23.04
N THR A 318 9.71 -9.72 22.22
CA THR A 318 10.19 -8.36 22.48
C THR A 318 9.05 -7.35 22.35
N PHE A 319 9.08 -6.32 23.20
CA PHE A 319 8.16 -5.18 23.12
C PHE A 319 8.79 -4.07 22.30
N VAL A 320 8.06 -3.53 21.37
CA VAL A 320 8.46 -2.39 20.55
C VAL A 320 7.52 -1.24 20.83
N VAL A 321 8.05 -0.10 21.22
CA VAL A 321 7.29 1.13 21.46
C VAL A 321 7.85 2.22 20.57
N VAL A 322 7.04 2.71 19.63
CA VAL A 322 7.39 3.84 18.78
C VAL A 322 6.75 5.09 19.35
N LEU A 323 7.55 6.13 19.51
CA LEU A 323 7.21 7.41 20.12
C LEU A 323 7.56 8.56 19.16
N LEU A 324 6.59 9.39 18.81
CA LEU A 324 6.77 10.57 17.97
C LEU A 324 6.57 11.84 18.81
N ASN A 325 7.60 12.65 18.93
CA ASN A 325 7.57 13.98 19.53
C ASN A 325 7.67 15.05 18.44
N ARG A 326 6.56 15.73 18.16
CA ARG A 326 6.52 16.83 17.19
C ARG A 326 6.69 18.21 17.83
N THR A 327 6.98 18.26 19.13
CA THR A 327 7.18 19.53 19.85
C THR A 327 8.64 19.99 19.79
N GLU A 328 8.84 21.28 20.05
CA GLU A 328 10.17 21.91 20.16
C GLU A 328 10.89 21.62 21.48
N GLN A 329 10.39 20.70 22.30
CA GLN A 329 10.93 20.40 23.62
C GLN A 329 11.26 18.94 23.75
N CYS A 330 12.41 18.63 24.37
CA CYS A 330 12.74 17.31 24.86
C CYS A 330 11.71 16.87 25.92
N MET A 331 11.22 15.64 25.86
CA MET A 331 10.19 15.12 26.75
C MET A 331 10.70 13.94 27.57
N PRO A 332 10.70 14.04 28.93
CA PRO A 332 10.98 12.89 29.78
C PRO A 332 9.78 11.92 29.72
N VAL A 333 10.07 10.66 29.48
CA VAL A 333 9.07 9.59 29.36
C VAL A 333 9.42 8.44 30.31
N THR A 334 8.43 7.92 31.01
CA THR A 334 8.56 6.69 31.76
C THR A 334 7.60 5.64 31.19
N LEU A 335 8.14 4.60 30.56
CA LEU A 335 7.37 3.46 30.09
C LEU A 335 7.11 2.48 31.23
N ARG A 336 5.88 2.02 31.37
CA ARG A 336 5.52 0.91 32.25
C ARG A 336 5.16 -0.31 31.41
N ILE A 337 6.01 -1.34 31.45
CA ILE A 337 5.81 -2.59 30.70
C ILE A 337 5.83 -3.76 31.68
N LYS A 338 4.69 -4.46 31.81
CA LYS A 338 4.53 -5.62 32.74
C LYS A 338 5.06 -5.32 34.15
N GLY A 339 4.81 -4.12 34.68
CA GLY A 339 5.23 -3.70 36.01
C GLY A 339 6.65 -3.16 36.12
N SER A 340 7.50 -3.32 35.11
CA SER A 340 8.81 -2.68 35.04
C SER A 340 8.68 -1.24 34.53
N LEU A 341 9.57 -0.36 35.04
CA LEU A 341 9.63 1.03 34.61
C LEU A 341 10.93 1.26 33.85
N VAL A 342 10.84 1.92 32.69
CA VAL A 342 11.98 2.34 31.88
C VAL A 342 11.86 3.85 31.67
N ALA A 343 12.81 4.62 32.18
CA ALA A 343 12.88 6.05 31.99
C ALA A 343 13.78 6.36 30.79
N CYS A 344 13.33 7.27 29.94
CA CYS A 344 14.06 7.79 28.79
C CYS A 344 13.67 9.24 28.50
N GLU A 345 14.41 9.89 27.62
CA GLU A 345 14.10 11.21 27.08
C GLU A 345 13.85 11.07 25.58
N ILE A 346 12.84 11.76 25.07
CA ILE A 346 12.49 11.83 23.65
C ILE A 346 12.79 13.24 23.17
N GLU A 347 13.80 13.34 22.31
CA GLU A 347 14.26 14.61 21.78
C GLU A 347 13.16 15.40 21.07
N ALA A 348 13.31 16.70 21.00
CA ALA A 348 12.44 17.57 20.24
C ALA A 348 12.41 17.19 18.76
N ASN A 349 11.25 17.28 18.11
CA ASN A 349 11.10 17.02 16.67
C ASN A 349 11.68 15.67 16.23
N SER A 350 11.45 14.62 17.01
CA SER A 350 12.06 13.29 16.77
C SER A 350 11.07 12.14 16.82
N ILE A 351 11.48 11.04 16.22
CA ILE A 351 10.87 9.72 16.40
C ILE A 351 11.87 8.80 17.09
N THR A 352 11.42 8.03 18.06
CA THR A 352 12.25 7.10 18.84
C THR A 352 11.55 5.77 18.96
N THR A 353 12.28 4.69 18.68
CA THR A 353 11.80 3.32 18.91
C THR A 353 12.56 2.70 20.08
N ILE A 354 11.81 2.22 21.07
CA ILE A 354 12.34 1.54 22.23
C ILE A 354 12.00 0.05 22.13
N VAL A 355 13.03 -0.78 22.15
CA VAL A 355 12.88 -2.24 22.16
C VAL A 355 13.21 -2.75 23.54
N CYS A 356 12.29 -3.49 24.16
CA CYS A 356 12.45 -4.07 25.47
C CYS A 356 12.36 -5.59 25.38
N ALA A 357 13.39 -6.29 25.88
CA ALA A 357 13.33 -7.74 25.99
C ALA A 357 12.30 -8.17 27.05
N ALA A 358 11.62 -9.30 26.84
CA ALA A 358 10.95 -9.99 27.91
C ALA A 358 12.01 -10.46 28.94
N LYS A 359 11.71 -10.42 30.25
CA LYS A 359 12.66 -10.89 31.28
C LYS A 359 13.16 -12.29 30.90
N GLY A 360 14.46 -12.42 30.64
CA GLY A 360 15.15 -13.68 30.31
C GLY A 360 15.45 -13.90 28.81
N ALA A 361 15.08 -13.00 27.91
CA ALA A 361 15.55 -13.01 26.51
C ALA A 361 16.80 -12.13 26.39
N ALA A 362 17.86 -12.65 25.79
CA ALA A 362 18.99 -11.83 25.36
C ALA A 362 18.53 -10.93 24.19
N ILE A 363 18.95 -9.68 24.18
CA ILE A 363 18.89 -8.82 23.01
C ILE A 363 20.25 -9.00 22.33
N ASP A 364 20.27 -9.65 21.16
CA ASP A 364 21.44 -9.74 20.30
C ASP A 364 21.71 -8.42 19.57
#